data_ebbe42555cfec240fbb26bbc3634d9a1
#
_entry.id   ebbe42555cfec240fbb26bbc3634d9a1
#
_cell.length_a   1.000
_cell.length_b   1.000
_cell.length_c   1.000
_cell.angle_alpha   90.00
_cell.angle_beta   90.00
_cell.angle_gamma   90.00
#
_symmetry.space_group_name_H-M   'P 1'
#
loop_
_entity.id
_entity.type
_entity.pdbx_description
1 polymer ?
#
loop_
_entity_poly.entity_id
_entity_poly.type
_entity_poly.pdbx_seq_one_letter_code
_entity_poly.pdbx_strand_id
1 'polypeptide(L)'
;DMNNGPLAVLKGSHKNDLYDQYDKNGNWTGMLSDEDADTVDMSMVDYLTGNAGSITIHNARALHFSPSSKSKNPRPLLLNCYTSADAKAYTPHPQPTVNTYKIVRGEQVKWAHHDPRPCQMPPDWSGGYTSIYAAQAGEDKA
;
A
#
# COMPACT_ATOMS: atom_id res chain seq x y z
N ASP A 1 7.04 -15.56 -11.02
CA ASP A 1 8.45 -15.60 -11.43
C ASP A 1 8.95 -14.22 -11.85
N MET A 2 10.23 -14.10 -12.19
CA MET A 2 10.84 -12.81 -12.57
C MET A 2 10.33 -12.22 -13.90
N ASN A 3 9.66 -13.00 -14.73
CA ASN A 3 9.17 -12.53 -16.05
C ASN A 3 7.77 -11.91 -15.98
N ASN A 4 6.97 -12.23 -14.97
CA ASN A 4 5.59 -11.75 -14.88
C ASN A 4 5.36 -10.61 -13.88
N GLY A 5 6.40 -9.80 -13.64
CA GLY A 5 6.31 -8.61 -12.80
C GLY A 5 6.04 -8.94 -11.32
N PRO A 6 6.93 -9.69 -10.63
CA PRO A 6 6.71 -10.08 -9.25
C PRO A 6 6.61 -8.86 -8.33
N LEU A 7 5.95 -9.02 -7.20
CA LEU A 7 6.02 -8.02 -6.14
C LEU A 7 7.46 -7.96 -5.63
N ALA A 8 8.02 -6.78 -5.58
CA ALA A 8 9.32 -6.48 -5.00
C ALA A 8 9.12 -5.68 -3.71
N VAL A 9 9.87 -6.01 -2.67
CA VAL A 9 9.78 -5.36 -1.36
C VAL A 9 11.16 -4.94 -0.89
N LEU A 10 11.29 -3.71 -0.42
CA LEU A 10 12.51 -3.21 0.18
C LEU A 10 12.62 -3.68 1.63
N LYS A 11 13.62 -4.50 1.92
CA LYS A 11 13.86 -5.06 3.25
C LYS A 11 14.05 -3.96 4.29
N GLY A 12 13.31 -4.06 5.38
CA GLY A 12 13.47 -3.16 6.53
C GLY A 12 12.78 -1.80 6.38
N SER A 13 12.34 -1.41 5.21
CA SER A 13 11.79 -0.07 4.92
C SER A 13 10.56 0.30 5.76
N HIS A 14 9.82 -0.68 6.27
CA HIS A 14 8.69 -0.44 7.18
C HIS A 14 9.09 0.21 8.53
N LYS A 15 10.38 0.24 8.84
CA LYS A 15 10.94 0.87 10.06
C LYS A 15 11.41 2.30 9.82
N ASN A 16 11.52 2.71 8.57
CA ASN A 16 11.94 4.05 8.18
C ASN A 16 10.85 5.08 8.49
N ASP A 17 11.17 6.34 8.32
CA ASP A 17 10.20 7.42 8.36
C ASP A 17 9.12 7.25 7.28
N LEU A 18 7.99 7.92 7.47
CA LEU A 18 6.92 7.91 6.49
C LEU A 18 7.30 8.81 5.32
N TYR A 19 7.06 8.31 4.13
CA TYR A 19 7.17 9.10 2.91
C TYR A 19 5.85 9.79 2.61
N ASP A 20 5.94 10.96 2.04
CA ASP A 20 4.83 11.67 1.46
C ASP A 20 4.41 11.02 0.13
N GLN A 21 3.13 10.97 -0.15
CA GLN A 21 2.56 10.43 -1.39
C GLN A 21 1.86 11.52 -2.21
N TYR A 22 2.31 12.76 -2.08
CA TYR A 22 1.77 13.90 -2.79
C TYR A 22 2.81 14.49 -3.75
N ASP A 23 2.35 15.03 -4.86
CA ASP A 23 3.20 15.79 -5.74
C ASP A 23 3.46 17.19 -5.16
N LYS A 24 4.37 17.93 -5.78
CA LYS A 24 4.72 19.30 -5.38
C LYS A 24 3.56 20.32 -5.48
N ASN A 25 2.47 19.95 -6.11
CA ASN A 25 1.25 20.77 -6.21
C ASN A 25 0.23 20.38 -5.13
N GLY A 26 0.54 19.40 -4.30
CA GLY A 26 -0.34 18.89 -3.25
C GLY A 26 -1.38 17.88 -3.74
N ASN A 27 -1.23 17.32 -4.95
CA ASN A 27 -2.11 16.25 -5.42
C ASN A 27 -1.59 14.90 -4.92
N TRP A 28 -2.48 14.10 -4.40
CA TRP A 28 -2.14 12.74 -3.99
C TRP A 28 -1.87 11.85 -5.21
N THR A 29 -0.72 11.19 -5.20
CA THR A 29 -0.26 10.32 -6.28
C THR A 29 -0.30 8.84 -5.92
N GLY A 30 -0.34 8.51 -4.64
CA GLY A 30 -0.28 7.14 -4.15
C GLY A 30 1.05 6.42 -4.44
N MET A 31 2.11 7.18 -4.69
CA MET A 31 3.46 6.67 -4.93
C MET A 31 4.50 7.63 -4.37
N LEU A 32 5.73 7.15 -4.22
CA LEU A 32 6.87 8.01 -3.87
C LEU A 32 7.09 9.06 -4.96
N SER A 33 7.58 10.24 -4.56
CA SER A 33 8.17 11.19 -5.51
C SER A 33 9.42 10.59 -6.15
N ASP A 34 9.80 11.09 -7.32
CA ASP A 34 11.05 10.67 -7.98
C ASP A 34 12.26 10.95 -7.06
N GLU A 35 12.24 12.08 -6.35
CA GLU A 35 13.28 12.48 -5.41
C GLU A 35 13.44 11.47 -4.26
N ASP A 36 12.32 11.04 -3.67
CA ASP A 36 12.35 10.01 -2.61
C ASP A 36 12.75 8.64 -3.17
N ALA A 37 12.27 8.29 -4.34
CA ALA A 37 12.60 7.03 -4.99
C ALA A 37 14.10 6.90 -5.30
N ASP A 38 14.76 7.99 -5.67
CA ASP A 38 16.21 8.05 -5.93
C ASP A 38 17.04 7.80 -4.66
N THR A 39 16.47 7.98 -3.47
CA THR A 39 17.15 7.69 -2.20
C THR A 39 17.11 6.21 -1.80
N VAL A 40 16.31 5.40 -2.50
CA VAL A 40 16.09 3.99 -2.16
C VAL A 40 17.29 3.13 -2.53
N ASP A 41 17.84 2.41 -1.55
CA ASP A 41 18.90 1.43 -1.80
C ASP A 41 18.32 0.16 -2.46
N MET A 42 18.40 0.11 -3.77
CA MET A 42 17.90 -1.00 -4.57
C MET A 42 18.58 -2.34 -4.29
N SER A 43 19.74 -2.36 -3.62
CA SER A 43 20.40 -3.61 -3.22
C SER A 43 19.66 -4.36 -2.11
N MET A 44 18.77 -3.65 -1.39
CA MET A 44 17.93 -4.20 -0.32
C MET A 44 16.60 -4.78 -0.83
N VAL A 45 16.37 -4.79 -2.14
CA VAL A 45 15.12 -5.29 -2.74
C VAL A 45 15.11 -6.81 -2.83
N ASP A 46 14.01 -7.41 -2.37
CA ASP A 46 13.66 -8.81 -2.59
C ASP A 46 12.49 -8.93 -3.55
N TYR A 47 12.60 -9.83 -4.52
CA TYR A 47 11.52 -10.17 -5.43
C TYR A 47 10.77 -11.40 -4.91
N LEU A 48 9.51 -11.21 -4.56
CA LEU A 48 8.68 -12.24 -3.94
C LEU A 48 8.12 -13.17 -5.03
N THR A 49 8.92 -14.13 -5.45
CA THR A 49 8.54 -15.15 -6.42
C THR A 49 8.15 -16.44 -5.73
N GLY A 50 7.35 -17.28 -6.40
CA GLY A 50 6.94 -18.58 -5.88
C GLY A 50 5.99 -19.31 -6.81
N ASN A 51 5.69 -20.56 -6.46
CA ASN A 51 4.70 -21.35 -7.17
C ASN A 51 3.27 -20.83 -6.91
N ALA A 52 2.32 -21.22 -7.74
CA ALA A 52 0.90 -20.97 -7.47
C ALA A 52 0.52 -21.52 -6.08
N GLY A 53 -0.21 -20.72 -5.30
CA GLY A 53 -0.55 -21.01 -3.91
C GLY A 53 0.47 -20.49 -2.88
N SER A 54 1.59 -19.91 -3.30
CA SER A 54 2.50 -19.21 -2.37
C SER A 54 1.80 -18.02 -1.72
N ILE A 55 2.14 -17.77 -0.46
CA ILE A 55 1.63 -16.64 0.33
C ILE A 55 2.81 -15.77 0.72
N THR A 56 2.66 -14.46 0.57
CA THR A 56 3.59 -13.46 1.06
C THR A 56 2.90 -12.58 2.09
N ILE A 57 3.64 -12.18 3.12
CA ILE A 57 3.14 -11.28 4.16
C ILE A 57 4.16 -10.16 4.32
N HIS A 58 3.70 -8.92 4.20
CA HIS A 58 4.55 -7.76 4.43
C HIS A 58 3.76 -6.66 5.15
N ASN A 59 4.48 -5.79 5.82
CA ASN A 59 3.88 -4.62 6.47
C ASN A 59 3.44 -3.61 5.41
N ALA A 60 2.29 -2.96 5.61
CA ALA A 60 1.76 -1.95 4.69
C ALA A 60 2.70 -0.74 4.49
N ARG A 61 3.58 -0.46 5.47
CA ARG A 61 4.60 0.60 5.38
C ARG A 61 5.85 0.18 4.60
N ALA A 62 5.99 -1.11 4.26
CA ALA A 62 7.15 -1.55 3.48
C ALA A 62 7.06 -0.97 2.06
N LEU A 63 8.14 -0.32 1.62
CA LEU A 63 8.24 0.13 0.24
C LEU A 63 8.19 -1.09 -0.68
N HIS A 64 7.34 -1.01 -1.68
CA HIS A 64 7.14 -2.12 -2.60
C HIS A 64 6.72 -1.60 -3.98
N PHE A 65 7.01 -2.39 -4.98
CA PHE A 65 6.66 -2.10 -6.36
C PHE A 65 6.55 -3.40 -7.16
N SER A 66 6.12 -3.31 -8.40
CA SER A 66 6.21 -4.40 -9.35
C SER A 66 6.86 -3.91 -10.63
N PRO A 67 7.94 -4.54 -11.10
CA PRO A 67 8.51 -4.22 -12.40
C PRO A 67 7.51 -4.60 -13.51
N SER A 68 7.67 -4.00 -14.67
CA SER A 68 6.86 -4.32 -15.83
C SER A 68 6.93 -5.81 -16.18
N SER A 69 5.77 -6.41 -16.45
CA SER A 69 5.71 -7.80 -16.90
C SER A 69 6.28 -7.93 -18.32
N LYS A 70 7.11 -8.94 -18.52
CA LYS A 70 7.60 -9.39 -19.84
C LYS A 70 6.79 -10.58 -20.35
N SER A 71 5.89 -11.12 -19.54
CA SER A 71 5.04 -12.26 -19.85
C SER A 71 3.70 -11.80 -20.41
N LYS A 72 3.16 -12.58 -21.34
CA LYS A 72 1.77 -12.43 -21.82
C LYS A 72 0.76 -13.08 -20.84
N ASN A 73 1.23 -13.90 -19.91
CA ASN A 73 0.38 -14.54 -18.93
C ASN A 73 0.09 -13.61 -17.75
N PRO A 74 -1.15 -13.48 -17.31
CA PRO A 74 -1.50 -12.66 -16.16
C PRO A 74 -0.91 -13.25 -14.86
N ARG A 75 -0.68 -12.39 -13.88
CA ARG A 75 -0.30 -12.74 -12.52
C ARG A 75 -1.43 -12.36 -11.56
N PRO A 76 -2.45 -13.21 -11.40
CA PRO A 76 -3.52 -12.90 -10.47
C PRO A 76 -2.97 -12.90 -9.02
N LEU A 77 -3.42 -11.92 -8.23
CA LEU A 77 -3.13 -11.79 -6.81
C LEU A 77 -4.43 -11.69 -6.04
N LEU A 78 -4.49 -12.40 -4.91
CA LEU A 78 -5.49 -12.15 -3.89
C LEU A 78 -4.85 -11.32 -2.78
N LEU A 79 -5.31 -10.08 -2.60
CA LEU A 79 -4.82 -9.17 -1.58
C LEU A 79 -5.81 -9.14 -0.42
N ASN A 80 -5.32 -9.48 0.78
CA ASN A 80 -6.08 -9.35 2.01
C ASN A 80 -5.32 -8.41 2.94
N CYS A 81 -5.92 -7.27 3.26
CA CYS A 81 -5.35 -6.30 4.18
C CYS A 81 -5.90 -6.54 5.58
N TYR A 82 -5.02 -6.62 6.54
CA TYR A 82 -5.36 -6.76 7.95
C TYR A 82 -4.73 -5.62 8.75
N THR A 83 -5.43 -5.16 9.75
CA THR A 83 -4.94 -4.16 10.69
C THR A 83 -5.19 -4.62 12.13
N SER A 84 -4.46 -4.05 13.07
CA SER A 84 -4.79 -4.23 14.47
C SER A 84 -6.17 -3.63 14.77
N ALA A 85 -6.94 -4.28 15.64
CA ALA A 85 -8.28 -3.83 16.01
C ALA A 85 -8.28 -2.46 16.70
N ASP A 86 -7.16 -2.08 17.30
CA ASP A 86 -6.94 -0.80 17.99
C ASP A 86 -6.38 0.32 17.10
N ALA A 87 -5.99 -0.01 15.86
CA ALA A 87 -5.65 0.99 14.85
C ALA A 87 -6.92 1.46 14.12
N LYS A 88 -7.16 2.77 14.14
CA LYS A 88 -8.34 3.38 13.51
C LYS A 88 -7.91 4.32 12.40
N ALA A 89 -8.57 4.21 11.26
CA ALA A 89 -8.38 5.14 10.16
C ALA A 89 -8.93 6.53 10.52
N TYR A 90 -8.26 7.57 10.05
CA TYR A 90 -8.70 8.96 10.24
C TYR A 90 -9.84 9.35 9.29
N THR A 91 -9.96 8.66 8.17
CA THR A 91 -10.97 8.90 7.14
C THR A 91 -11.73 7.61 6.83
N PRO A 92 -12.93 7.69 6.26
CA PRO A 92 -13.66 6.52 5.79
C PRO A 92 -12.85 5.74 4.75
N HIS A 93 -13.07 4.43 4.69
CA HIS A 93 -12.47 3.58 3.66
C HIS A 93 -13.03 3.97 2.29
N PRO A 94 -12.17 4.21 1.26
CA PRO A 94 -12.65 4.65 -0.06
C PRO A 94 -13.53 3.63 -0.78
N GLN A 95 -13.34 2.35 -0.51
CA GLN A 95 -14.11 1.24 -1.08
C GLN A 95 -14.56 0.27 0.02
N PRO A 96 -15.58 0.63 0.82
CA PRO A 96 -16.02 -0.23 1.91
C PRO A 96 -16.69 -1.50 1.38
N THR A 97 -16.46 -2.61 2.06
CA THR A 97 -17.09 -3.90 1.80
C THR A 97 -17.79 -4.42 3.05
N VAL A 98 -18.56 -5.49 2.94
CA VAL A 98 -19.17 -6.16 4.10
C VAL A 98 -18.16 -6.71 5.12
N ASN A 99 -16.89 -6.81 4.73
CA ASN A 99 -15.81 -7.26 5.59
C ASN A 99 -14.93 -6.12 6.11
N THR A 100 -15.17 -4.89 5.70
CA THR A 100 -14.42 -3.72 6.18
C THR A 100 -14.56 -3.60 7.70
N TYR A 101 -13.42 -3.58 8.40
CA TYR A 101 -13.32 -3.54 9.86
C TYR A 101 -13.91 -4.76 10.60
N LYS A 102 -14.18 -5.85 9.92
CA LYS A 102 -14.64 -7.09 10.55
C LYS A 102 -13.52 -7.67 11.42
N ILE A 103 -13.83 -7.95 12.69
CA ILE A 103 -12.91 -8.64 13.58
C ILE A 103 -12.79 -10.10 13.11
N VAL A 104 -11.61 -10.51 12.68
CA VAL A 104 -11.31 -11.88 12.24
C VAL A 104 -10.64 -12.72 13.33
N ARG A 105 -10.04 -12.06 14.32
CA ARG A 105 -9.44 -12.71 15.49
C ARG A 105 -9.42 -11.74 16.67
N GLY A 106 -9.64 -12.25 17.86
CA GLY A 106 -9.73 -11.46 19.09
C GLY A 106 -11.09 -10.82 19.27
N GLU A 107 -11.14 -9.74 20.02
CA GLU A 107 -12.35 -9.04 20.44
C GLU A 107 -12.32 -7.57 20.05
N GLN A 108 -13.48 -6.94 20.05
CA GLN A 108 -13.57 -5.49 19.87
C GLN A 108 -12.86 -4.77 21.01
N VAL A 109 -11.94 -3.89 20.67
CA VAL A 109 -11.19 -3.10 21.64
C VAL A 109 -11.97 -1.85 22.09
N LYS A 110 -11.70 -1.40 23.30
CA LYS A 110 -12.28 -0.17 23.88
C LYS A 110 -11.35 1.05 23.71
N TRP A 111 -10.08 0.80 23.46
CA TRP A 111 -9.04 1.83 23.34
C TRP A 111 -8.35 1.73 22.00
N ALA A 112 -8.12 2.85 21.35
CA ALA A 112 -7.30 2.94 20.15
C ALA A 112 -5.89 3.42 20.52
N HIS A 113 -4.90 2.93 19.79
CA HIS A 113 -3.53 3.45 19.86
C HIS A 113 -3.26 4.31 18.64
N HIS A 114 -2.64 5.45 18.86
CA HIS A 114 -2.28 6.40 17.80
C HIS A 114 -0.76 6.54 17.73
N ASP A 115 -0.23 6.66 16.53
CA ASP A 115 1.14 7.11 16.35
C ASP A 115 1.21 8.57 16.81
N PRO A 116 2.12 8.93 17.72
CA PRO A 116 2.23 10.31 18.22
C PRO A 116 2.81 11.28 17.18
N ARG A 117 3.37 10.76 16.08
CA ARG A 117 3.94 11.60 15.03
C ARG A 117 2.82 12.20 14.18
N PRO A 118 2.96 13.47 13.77
CA PRO A 118 2.03 14.05 12.81
C PRO A 118 2.13 13.29 11.48
N CYS A 119 0.99 13.11 10.82
CA CYS A 119 0.93 12.58 9.46
C CYS A 119 0.00 13.44 8.62
N GLN A 120 0.26 13.48 7.33
CA GLN A 120 -0.65 14.13 6.40
C GLN A 120 -1.95 13.34 6.31
N MET A 121 -3.08 14.05 6.34
CA MET A 121 -4.39 13.42 6.20
C MET A 121 -4.54 12.83 4.80
N PRO A 122 -5.17 11.64 4.68
CA PRO A 122 -5.52 11.11 3.37
C PRO A 122 -6.42 12.07 2.60
N PRO A 123 -6.48 11.96 1.25
CA PRO A 123 -7.41 12.75 0.46
C PRO A 123 -8.87 12.52 0.87
N ASP A 124 -9.72 13.47 0.57
CA ASP A 124 -11.16 13.28 0.64
C ASP A 124 -11.63 12.42 -0.54
N TRP A 125 -12.02 11.19 -0.25
CA TRP A 125 -12.49 10.22 -1.23
C TRP A 125 -13.96 10.42 -1.62
N SER A 126 -14.64 11.45 -1.15
CA SER A 126 -16.07 11.70 -1.43
C SER A 126 -16.34 11.92 -2.92
N GLY A 127 -15.34 12.36 -3.68
CA GLY A 127 -15.39 12.50 -5.14
C GLY A 127 -15.30 11.18 -5.92
N GLY A 128 -15.07 10.09 -5.24
CA GLY A 128 -14.87 8.76 -5.81
C GLY A 128 -13.41 8.31 -5.82
N TYR A 129 -13.24 7.01 -5.83
CA TYR A 129 -11.95 6.34 -5.93
C TYR A 129 -12.15 5.04 -6.70
N THR A 130 -11.43 4.86 -7.78
CA THR A 130 -11.54 3.67 -8.63
C THR A 130 -10.49 2.64 -8.27
N SER A 131 -9.22 3.03 -8.32
CA SER A 131 -8.08 2.17 -7.97
C SER A 131 -6.81 3.00 -7.79
N ILE A 132 -5.82 2.42 -7.11
CA ILE A 132 -4.49 3.03 -7.02
C ILE A 132 -3.86 3.24 -8.40
N TYR A 133 -4.13 2.38 -9.37
CA TYR A 133 -3.59 2.52 -10.73
C TYR A 133 -4.20 3.71 -11.47
N ALA A 134 -5.49 3.95 -11.31
CA ALA A 134 -6.15 5.13 -11.87
C ALA A 134 -5.61 6.42 -11.24
N ALA A 135 -5.42 6.43 -9.93
CA ALA A 135 -4.80 7.56 -9.22
C ALA A 135 -3.36 7.83 -9.71
N GLN A 136 -2.54 6.78 -9.84
CA GLN A 136 -1.17 6.90 -10.37
C GLN A 136 -1.13 7.36 -11.83
N ALA A 137 -2.14 7.02 -12.63
CA ALA A 137 -2.30 7.50 -14.00
C ALA A 137 -2.89 8.93 -14.09
N GLY A 138 -3.32 9.52 -12.96
CA GLY A 138 -3.98 10.82 -12.93
C GLY A 138 -5.41 10.81 -13.45
N GLU A 139 -6.05 9.65 -13.47
CA GLU A 139 -7.43 9.45 -13.94
C GLU A 139 -8.46 9.65 -12.82
N ASP A 140 -8.11 9.34 -11.58
CA ASP A 140 -8.90 9.65 -10.39
C ASP A 140 -8.55 11.07 -9.90
N LYS A 141 -9.56 11.88 -9.68
CA LYS A 141 -9.42 13.17 -9.00
C LYS A 141 -9.94 12.97 -7.58
N ALA A 142 -9.02 12.90 -6.64
CA ALA A 142 -9.34 12.96 -5.22
C ALA A 142 -9.60 14.41 -4.80
#